data_0994825fde14d2703743fde277b846bc
#
_entry.id   0994825fde14d2703743fde277b846bc
#
_cell.length_a   1.000
_cell.length_b   1.000
_cell.length_c   1.000
_cell.angle_alpha   90.00
_cell.angle_beta   90.00
_cell.angle_gamma   90.00
#
_symmetry.space_group_name_H-M   'P 1'
#
loop_
_entity.id
_entity.type
_entity.pdbx_description
1 polymer ?
#
loop_
_entity_poly.entity_id
_entity_poly.type
_entity_poly.pdbx_seq_one_letter_code
_entity_poly.pdbx_strand_id
1 'polypeptide(L)'
;MPPRNHKNWLAQPTVESISSKCYNNYEIFKQEQEQIFSKVWVPMCHISEMYNAGDFRTTQIAGQRVVAWNTGNGVKAYLGENIHSVAGNMSSNETAGKELHCEVYHGGMVWVTLNENPDCSVDQWTAGAFDCIADAIDTEEMEVFHYHKAIINTNYKLWHDT
;
A
#
# COMPACT_ATOMS: atom_id res chain seq x y z
N MET A 1 -0.24 -7.11 23.84
CA MET A 1 -0.97 -8.13 23.06
C MET A 1 -0.82 -9.48 23.73
N PRO A 2 -1.86 -10.31 23.86
CA PRO A 2 -1.67 -11.70 24.31
C PRO A 2 -0.87 -12.46 23.25
N PRO A 3 0.02 -13.39 23.63
CA PRO A 3 0.79 -14.17 22.70
C PRO A 3 -0.15 -14.97 21.78
N ARG A 4 0.00 -14.82 20.46
CA ARG A 4 -0.72 -15.62 19.48
C ARG A 4 -0.34 -17.09 19.67
N ASN A 5 -1.32 -17.91 20.03
CA ASN A 5 -1.10 -19.34 20.22
C ASN A 5 -1.00 -20.02 18.84
N HIS A 6 0.19 -20.14 18.31
CA HIS A 6 0.46 -20.77 17.00
C HIS A 6 -0.01 -22.23 16.88
N LYS A 7 -0.30 -22.90 18.01
CA LYS A 7 -0.77 -24.30 17.98
C LYS A 7 -2.19 -24.48 17.40
N ASN A 8 -3.01 -23.42 17.37
CA ASN A 8 -4.36 -23.53 16.80
C ASN A 8 -4.40 -23.36 15.27
N TRP A 9 -3.34 -22.98 14.63
CA TRP A 9 -3.28 -22.87 13.16
C TRP A 9 -3.34 -24.25 12.48
N LEU A 10 -2.72 -25.25 13.09
CA LEU A 10 -2.67 -26.61 12.55
C LEU A 10 -3.91 -27.44 12.86
N ALA A 11 -4.81 -26.94 13.72
CA ALA A 11 -6.04 -27.62 14.13
C ALA A 11 -7.31 -27.09 13.41
N GLN A 12 -7.16 -26.20 12.44
CA GLN A 12 -8.29 -25.80 11.58
C GLN A 12 -8.67 -27.00 10.70
N PRO A 13 -9.97 -27.31 10.59
CA PRO A 13 -10.40 -28.32 9.63
C PRO A 13 -9.88 -27.90 8.25
N THR A 14 -9.17 -28.78 7.58
CA THR A 14 -8.71 -28.57 6.22
C THR A 14 -9.93 -28.32 5.36
N VAL A 15 -10.02 -27.13 4.75
CA VAL A 15 -11.06 -26.82 3.78
C VAL A 15 -10.74 -27.68 2.55
N GLU A 16 -11.49 -28.73 2.33
CA GLU A 16 -11.28 -29.66 1.22
C GLU A 16 -11.49 -28.99 -0.16
N SER A 17 -12.26 -27.90 -0.19
CA SER A 17 -12.50 -27.14 -1.41
C SER A 17 -12.88 -25.68 -1.12
N ILE A 18 -12.39 -24.77 -1.95
CA ILE A 18 -12.78 -23.36 -1.96
C ILE A 18 -13.69 -23.14 -3.16
N SER A 19 -14.81 -22.45 -2.95
CA SER A 19 -15.73 -22.14 -4.05
C SER A 19 -15.03 -21.24 -5.08
N SER A 20 -15.14 -21.58 -6.36
CA SER A 20 -14.64 -20.76 -7.46
C SER A 20 -15.21 -19.33 -7.47
N LYS A 21 -16.35 -19.10 -6.81
CA LYS A 21 -16.92 -17.76 -6.62
C LYS A 21 -15.98 -16.80 -5.89
N CYS A 22 -15.09 -17.30 -5.04
CA CYS A 22 -14.08 -16.47 -4.38
C CYS A 22 -13.13 -15.79 -5.37
N TYR A 23 -12.95 -16.35 -6.56
CA TYR A 23 -12.03 -15.86 -7.58
C TYR A 23 -12.70 -15.08 -8.71
N ASN A 24 -13.98 -15.30 -8.98
CA ASN A 24 -14.64 -14.76 -10.17
C ASN A 24 -15.95 -14.00 -9.89
N ASN A 25 -16.34 -13.84 -8.63
CA ASN A 25 -17.55 -13.10 -8.27
C ASN A 25 -17.23 -11.61 -8.02
N TYR A 26 -17.85 -10.74 -8.82
CA TYR A 26 -17.64 -9.30 -8.76
C TYR A 26 -18.09 -8.69 -7.42
N GLU A 27 -19.17 -9.18 -6.83
CA GLU A 27 -19.66 -8.66 -5.54
C GLU A 27 -18.69 -8.97 -4.39
N ILE A 28 -18.07 -10.15 -4.42
CA ILE A 28 -17.00 -10.49 -3.45
C ILE A 28 -15.81 -9.56 -3.65
N PHE A 29 -15.38 -9.36 -4.89
CA PHE A 29 -14.29 -8.42 -5.21
C PHE A 29 -14.60 -7.00 -4.69
N LYS A 30 -15.82 -6.51 -4.90
CA LYS A 30 -16.25 -5.21 -4.41
C LYS A 30 -16.19 -5.11 -2.89
N GLN A 31 -16.66 -6.15 -2.19
CA GLN A 31 -16.56 -6.23 -0.73
C GLN A 31 -15.10 -6.21 -0.25
N GLU A 32 -14.19 -6.90 -0.94
CA GLU A 32 -12.76 -6.88 -0.64
C GLU A 32 -12.15 -5.49 -0.80
N GLN A 33 -12.52 -4.77 -1.88
CA GLN A 33 -12.09 -3.38 -2.06
C GLN A 33 -12.55 -2.49 -0.89
N GLU A 34 -13.80 -2.63 -0.46
CA GLU A 34 -14.41 -1.80 0.58
C GLU A 34 -13.97 -2.19 1.99
N GLN A 35 -13.77 -3.48 2.29
CA GLN A 35 -13.56 -3.97 3.64
C GLN A 35 -12.12 -4.33 3.96
N ILE A 36 -11.29 -4.55 2.94
CA ILE A 36 -9.89 -4.93 3.11
C ILE A 36 -9.00 -3.83 2.53
N PHE A 37 -8.97 -3.68 1.21
CA PHE A 37 -7.99 -2.82 0.54
C PHE A 37 -8.14 -1.33 0.87
N SER A 38 -9.35 -0.87 1.23
CA SER A 38 -9.56 0.50 1.70
C SER A 38 -9.10 0.76 3.14
N LYS A 39 -8.74 -0.28 3.90
CA LYS A 39 -8.44 -0.16 5.33
C LYS A 39 -7.02 -0.55 5.72
N VAL A 40 -6.34 -1.28 4.86
CA VAL A 40 -4.97 -1.74 5.10
C VAL A 40 -3.94 -0.71 4.67
N TRP A 41 -2.73 -0.82 5.19
CA TRP A 41 -1.58 -0.11 4.67
C TRP A 41 -1.11 -0.77 3.37
N VAL A 42 -0.89 0.04 2.34
CA VAL A 42 -0.47 -0.40 1.01
C VAL A 42 0.85 0.27 0.63
N PRO A 43 1.89 -0.49 0.27
CA PRO A 43 3.12 0.08 -0.27
C PRO A 43 2.83 0.69 -1.64
N MET A 44 3.25 1.93 -1.85
CA MET A 44 2.92 2.70 -3.04
C MET A 44 4.10 2.89 -3.99
N CYS A 45 5.21 3.37 -3.46
CA CYS A 45 6.42 3.68 -4.22
C CYS A 45 7.62 3.76 -3.26
N HIS A 46 8.81 3.90 -3.80
CA HIS A 46 10.01 4.19 -3.01
C HIS A 46 10.34 5.69 -3.07
N ILE A 47 10.92 6.24 -1.99
CA ILE A 47 11.24 7.67 -1.92
C ILE A 47 12.25 8.11 -2.99
N SER A 48 13.15 7.21 -3.42
CA SER A 48 14.10 7.48 -4.50
C SER A 48 13.45 7.73 -5.86
N GLU A 49 12.17 7.35 -6.01
CA GLU A 49 11.39 7.67 -7.21
C GLU A 49 10.85 9.11 -7.20
N MET A 50 11.00 9.81 -6.07
CA MET A 50 10.53 11.19 -5.86
C MET A 50 11.64 12.01 -5.22
N TYR A 51 12.79 12.11 -5.89
CA TYR A 51 14.02 12.67 -5.34
C TYR A 51 13.92 14.17 -5.04
N ASN A 52 13.29 14.94 -5.94
CA ASN A 52 13.18 16.39 -5.80
C ASN A 52 11.89 16.81 -5.14
N ALA A 53 11.92 17.93 -4.43
CA ALA A 53 10.70 18.58 -3.99
C ALA A 53 9.79 18.89 -5.19
N GLY A 54 8.53 18.50 -5.11
CA GLY A 54 7.57 18.60 -6.20
C GLY A 54 7.41 17.31 -7.03
N ASP A 55 8.31 16.35 -6.92
CA ASP A 55 8.15 15.05 -7.56
C ASP A 55 6.96 14.29 -6.95
N PHE A 56 6.28 13.50 -7.77
CA PHE A 56 5.13 12.73 -7.32
C PHE A 56 5.05 11.36 -7.99
N ARG A 57 4.32 10.44 -7.36
CA ARG A 57 3.94 9.14 -7.91
C ARG A 57 2.45 8.93 -7.74
N THR A 58 1.86 8.16 -8.64
CA THR A 58 0.44 7.84 -8.64
C THR A 58 0.22 6.35 -8.69
N THR A 59 -0.81 5.89 -7.97
CA THR A 59 -1.27 4.51 -8.01
C THR A 59 -2.79 4.45 -7.87
N GLN A 60 -3.34 3.24 -7.90
CA GLN A 60 -4.73 2.98 -7.54
C GLN A 60 -4.76 2.05 -6.32
N ILE A 61 -5.52 2.44 -5.31
CA ILE A 61 -5.80 1.64 -4.11
C ILE A 61 -7.31 1.50 -4.00
N ALA A 62 -7.81 0.28 -3.92
CA ALA A 62 -9.25 0.00 -3.87
C ALA A 62 -10.05 0.72 -4.97
N GLY A 63 -9.51 0.78 -6.20
CA GLY A 63 -10.12 1.48 -7.33
C GLY A 63 -10.05 3.01 -7.29
N GLN A 64 -9.51 3.59 -6.21
CA GLN A 64 -9.35 5.03 -6.04
C GLN A 64 -7.93 5.47 -6.41
N ARG A 65 -7.83 6.59 -7.11
CA ARG A 65 -6.53 7.16 -7.48
C ARG A 65 -5.88 7.85 -6.29
N VAL A 66 -4.63 7.49 -6.02
CA VAL A 66 -3.82 8.04 -4.93
C VAL A 66 -2.55 8.66 -5.50
N VAL A 67 -2.18 9.80 -4.96
CA VAL A 67 -0.94 10.53 -5.30
C VAL A 67 -0.09 10.63 -4.05
N ALA A 68 1.16 10.22 -4.12
CA ALA A 68 2.18 10.58 -3.15
C ALA A 68 3.04 11.70 -3.74
N TRP A 69 3.39 12.68 -2.92
CA TRP A 69 4.11 13.87 -3.32
C TRP A 69 5.22 14.21 -2.33
N ASN A 70 6.42 14.47 -2.86
CA ASN A 70 7.53 14.99 -2.07
C ASN A 70 7.36 16.50 -1.87
N THR A 71 7.08 16.93 -0.66
CA THR A 71 6.88 18.35 -0.30
C THR A 71 8.20 19.09 -0.09
N GLY A 72 9.35 18.41 -0.13
CA GLY A 72 10.65 18.92 0.29
C GLY A 72 10.90 18.82 1.81
N ASN A 73 9.83 18.63 2.60
CA ASN A 73 9.89 18.43 4.06
C ASN A 73 9.35 17.04 4.47
N GLY A 74 9.19 16.14 3.51
CA GLY A 74 8.64 14.81 3.68
C GLY A 74 7.63 14.47 2.59
N VAL A 75 7.07 13.27 2.66
CA VAL A 75 6.08 12.78 1.69
C VAL A 75 4.68 12.95 2.26
N LYS A 76 3.76 13.42 1.44
CA LYS A 76 2.33 13.45 1.72
C LYS A 76 1.58 12.68 0.65
N ALA A 77 0.44 12.11 1.02
CA ALA A 77 -0.43 11.41 0.08
C ALA A 77 -1.83 12.03 0.05
N TYR A 78 -2.45 11.98 -1.12
CA TYR A 78 -3.77 12.56 -1.36
C TYR A 78 -4.63 11.65 -2.22
N LEU A 79 -5.91 11.65 -1.95
CA LEU A 79 -6.91 11.08 -2.83
C LEU A 79 -7.19 12.10 -3.95
N GLY A 80 -6.95 11.73 -5.20
CA GLY A 80 -7.06 12.71 -6.28
C GLY A 80 -7.66 12.19 -7.56
N GLU A 81 -8.65 12.92 -8.10
CA GLU A 81 -9.18 12.71 -9.44
C GLU A 81 -8.46 13.56 -10.50
N ASN A 82 -7.91 14.72 -10.16
CA ASN A 82 -7.30 15.68 -11.09
C ASN A 82 -5.82 15.92 -10.82
N ILE A 83 -4.98 15.00 -11.29
CA ILE A 83 -3.52 15.08 -11.13
C ILE A 83 -2.87 16.13 -12.05
N HIS A 84 -3.54 16.54 -13.10
CA HIS A 84 -2.97 17.50 -14.08
C HIS A 84 -2.75 18.91 -13.50
N SER A 85 -3.41 19.26 -12.41
CA SER A 85 -3.18 20.52 -11.69
C SER A 85 -2.01 20.47 -10.73
N VAL A 86 -1.50 19.28 -10.37
CA VAL A 86 -0.42 19.09 -9.41
C VAL A 86 0.96 19.24 -10.05
N ALA A 87 1.09 18.97 -11.34
CA ALA A 87 2.37 18.92 -12.05
C ALA A 87 2.99 20.28 -12.40
N GLY A 88 2.35 21.40 -12.09
CA GLY A 88 2.80 22.70 -12.60
C GLY A 88 2.74 23.90 -11.68
N ASN A 89 2.97 23.84 -10.41
CA ASN A 89 2.86 24.86 -9.37
C ASN A 89 1.69 24.58 -8.42
N MET A 90 1.89 23.69 -7.48
CA MET A 90 1.03 23.71 -6.30
C MET A 90 1.38 24.93 -5.46
N SER A 91 0.69 26.04 -5.69
CA SER A 91 0.51 27.00 -4.62
C SER A 91 -0.36 26.32 -3.55
N SER A 92 -0.02 26.53 -2.32
CA SER A 92 -0.56 25.88 -1.11
C SER A 92 -2.10 25.92 -0.93
N ASN A 93 -2.88 26.33 -1.91
CA ASN A 93 -4.30 26.59 -1.82
C ASN A 93 -5.16 25.94 -2.93
N GLU A 94 -4.60 25.22 -3.89
CA GLU A 94 -5.39 24.57 -4.93
C GLU A 94 -5.57 23.10 -4.62
N THR A 95 -6.74 22.78 -4.12
CA THR A 95 -7.48 21.51 -4.10
C THR A 95 -6.63 20.24 -4.34
N ALA A 96 -5.65 20.04 -3.50
CA ALA A 96 -5.22 18.69 -3.21
C ALA A 96 -6.46 17.95 -2.71
N GLY A 97 -6.74 16.78 -3.24
CA GLY A 97 -7.82 15.95 -2.77
C GLY A 97 -7.68 15.70 -1.25
N LYS A 98 -8.53 14.89 -0.69
CA LYS A 98 -8.45 14.54 0.73
C LYS A 98 -7.05 14.00 1.07
N GLU A 99 -6.40 14.59 2.07
CA GLU A 99 -5.11 14.09 2.60
C GLU A 99 -5.32 12.71 3.24
N LEU A 100 -4.39 11.81 2.96
CA LEU A 100 -4.39 10.42 3.42
C LEU A 100 -3.27 10.21 4.42
N HIS A 101 -3.42 9.22 5.30
CA HIS A 101 -2.31 8.78 6.14
C HIS A 101 -1.21 8.16 5.27
N CYS A 102 0.00 8.67 5.47
CA CYS A 102 1.18 8.30 4.70
C CYS A 102 2.38 8.18 5.64
N GLU A 103 3.12 7.10 5.54
CA GLU A 103 4.35 6.86 6.28
C GLU A 103 5.46 6.42 5.33
N VAL A 104 6.68 6.92 5.56
CA VAL A 104 7.89 6.39 4.92
C VAL A 104 8.54 5.45 5.91
N TYR A 105 8.66 4.19 5.55
CA TYR A 105 9.07 3.14 6.45
C TYR A 105 10.06 2.19 5.77
N HIS A 106 11.02 1.68 6.55
CA HIS A 106 12.11 0.78 6.13
C HIS A 106 12.62 0.98 4.69
N GLY A 107 13.88 1.37 4.58
CA GLY A 107 14.56 1.53 3.30
C GLY A 107 13.94 2.56 2.35
N GLY A 108 13.02 3.42 2.82
CA GLY A 108 12.41 4.46 1.99
C GLY A 108 11.11 4.07 1.28
N MET A 109 10.47 2.96 1.64
CA MET A 109 9.16 2.60 1.09
C MET A 109 8.07 3.53 1.62
N VAL A 110 7.30 4.12 0.72
CA VAL A 110 6.15 4.97 1.01
C VAL A 110 4.90 4.10 1.13
N TRP A 111 4.26 4.16 2.30
CA TRP A 111 3.03 3.43 2.61
C TRP A 111 1.88 4.40 2.76
N VAL A 112 0.73 4.02 2.24
CA VAL A 112 -0.49 4.84 2.29
C VAL A 112 -1.68 3.96 2.70
N THR A 113 -2.63 4.53 3.43
CA THR A 113 -3.92 3.90 3.69
C THR A 113 -5.07 4.84 3.36
N LEU A 114 -6.17 4.27 2.87
CA LEU A 114 -7.44 5.00 2.68
C LEU A 114 -8.26 5.07 3.97
N ASN A 115 -7.84 4.36 5.02
CA ASN A 115 -8.49 4.41 6.33
C ASN A 115 -8.27 5.79 6.95
N GLU A 116 -9.36 6.47 7.29
CA GLU A 116 -9.31 7.78 7.95
C GLU A 116 -8.80 7.72 9.39
N ASN A 117 -8.89 6.56 10.02
CA ASN A 117 -8.48 6.33 11.40
C ASN A 117 -7.76 4.98 11.48
N PRO A 118 -6.52 4.87 10.98
CA PRO A 118 -5.77 3.63 11.06
C PRO A 118 -5.49 3.26 12.51
N ASP A 119 -5.78 2.02 12.89
CA ASP A 119 -5.64 1.52 14.27
C ASP A 119 -4.17 1.34 14.68
N CYS A 120 -3.24 1.35 13.71
CA CYS A 120 -1.83 1.11 13.94
C CYS A 120 -0.96 1.81 12.88
N SER A 121 0.31 2.06 13.22
CA SER A 121 1.35 2.49 12.29
C SER A 121 1.76 1.37 11.33
N VAL A 122 2.52 1.69 10.28
CA VAL A 122 3.09 0.68 9.36
C VAL A 122 3.97 -0.32 10.10
N ASP A 123 4.77 0.12 11.07
CA ASP A 123 5.60 -0.74 11.91
C ASP A 123 4.76 -1.80 12.63
N GLN A 124 3.70 -1.36 13.29
CA GLN A 124 2.77 -2.27 13.98
C GLN A 124 2.00 -3.17 13.02
N TRP A 125 1.63 -2.65 11.83
CA TRP A 125 0.93 -3.40 10.80
C TRP A 125 1.78 -4.54 10.27
N THR A 126 3.04 -4.28 9.97
CA THR A 126 3.99 -5.26 9.45
C THR A 126 4.47 -6.25 10.52
N ALA A 127 4.24 -5.93 11.81
CA ALA A 127 4.54 -6.78 12.97
C ALA A 127 5.99 -7.32 12.97
N GLY A 128 6.95 -6.48 12.59
CA GLY A 128 8.38 -6.85 12.53
C GLY A 128 8.78 -7.67 11.30
N ALA A 129 7.88 -7.88 10.34
CA ALA A 129 8.24 -8.61 9.11
C ALA A 129 9.38 -7.93 8.34
N PHE A 130 9.47 -6.60 8.43
CA PHE A 130 10.54 -5.84 7.79
C PHE A 130 11.86 -5.86 8.57
N ASP A 131 11.86 -6.18 9.85
CA ASP A 131 13.11 -6.33 10.61
C ASP A 131 13.98 -7.45 10.02
N CYS A 132 13.34 -8.55 9.64
CA CYS A 132 14.04 -9.65 8.96
C CYS A 132 14.59 -9.23 7.59
N ILE A 133 13.92 -8.31 6.89
CA ILE A 133 14.37 -7.79 5.60
C ILE A 133 15.48 -6.78 5.82
N ALA A 134 15.37 -5.90 6.82
CA ALA A 134 16.39 -4.93 7.18
C ALA A 134 17.74 -5.60 7.50
N ASP A 135 17.70 -6.70 8.25
CA ASP A 135 18.90 -7.51 8.56
C ASP A 135 19.54 -8.10 7.29
N ALA A 136 18.75 -8.39 6.26
CA ALA A 136 19.21 -9.00 5.02
C ALA A 136 19.77 -8.00 3.99
N ILE A 137 19.25 -6.77 3.99
CA ILE A 137 19.59 -5.76 2.99
C ILE A 137 20.62 -4.76 3.52
N ASP A 138 21.06 -4.91 4.76
CA ASP A 138 21.89 -3.91 5.43
C ASP A 138 21.29 -2.48 5.33
N THR A 139 21.40 -1.66 6.32
CA THR A 139 20.66 -0.37 6.41
C THR A 139 21.18 0.73 5.49
N GLU A 140 21.81 0.39 4.38
CA GLU A 140 22.27 1.35 3.39
C GLU A 140 21.09 2.00 2.65
N GLU A 141 21.27 3.23 2.20
CA GLU A 141 20.29 3.92 1.37
C GLU A 141 20.04 3.14 0.08
N MET A 142 18.82 2.64 -0.07
CA MET A 142 18.41 1.92 -1.27
C MET A 142 17.74 2.85 -2.26
N GLU A 143 17.94 2.55 -3.55
CA GLU A 143 17.23 3.25 -4.61
C GLU A 143 16.62 2.26 -5.61
N VAL A 144 15.53 2.65 -6.23
CA VAL A 144 14.88 1.84 -7.28
C VAL A 144 15.72 1.95 -8.55
N PHE A 145 16.44 0.87 -8.84
CA PHE A 145 17.23 0.77 -10.08
C PHE A 145 16.36 0.40 -11.30
N HIS A 146 15.37 -0.46 -11.11
CA HIS A 146 14.48 -0.90 -12.19
C HIS A 146 13.07 -1.11 -11.65
N TYR A 147 12.08 -0.65 -12.39
CA TYR A 147 10.68 -0.84 -12.08
C TYR A 147 9.95 -1.44 -13.27
N HIS A 148 9.30 -2.57 -13.05
CA HIS A 148 8.45 -3.23 -14.04
C HIS A 148 7.03 -3.39 -13.50
N LYS A 149 6.04 -2.98 -14.29
CA LYS A 149 4.63 -3.15 -13.96
C LYS A 149 3.92 -3.87 -15.11
N ALA A 150 3.25 -4.96 -14.79
CA ALA A 150 2.46 -5.72 -15.74
C ALA A 150 1.02 -5.87 -15.23
N ILE A 151 0.08 -5.85 -16.17
CA ILE A 151 -1.31 -6.22 -15.88
C ILE A 151 -1.44 -7.71 -16.22
N ILE A 152 -1.77 -8.50 -15.21
CA ILE A 152 -2.00 -9.93 -15.37
C ILE A 152 -3.51 -10.17 -15.32
N ASN A 153 -4.04 -10.90 -16.29
CA ASN A 153 -5.47 -11.14 -16.40
C ASN A 153 -5.93 -12.29 -15.48
N THR A 154 -5.73 -12.09 -14.19
CA THR A 154 -6.06 -13.06 -13.16
C THR A 154 -6.51 -12.37 -11.86
N ASN A 155 -7.14 -13.12 -10.98
CA ASN A 155 -7.46 -12.66 -9.62
C ASN A 155 -6.21 -12.74 -8.73
N TYR A 156 -5.98 -11.71 -7.90
CA TYR A 156 -4.83 -11.66 -6.99
C TYR A 156 -4.73 -12.87 -6.04
N LYS A 157 -5.87 -13.46 -5.65
CA LYS A 157 -5.90 -14.65 -4.79
C LYS A 157 -5.29 -15.88 -5.45
N LEU A 158 -5.46 -16.03 -6.77
CA LEU A 158 -4.81 -17.10 -7.51
C LEU A 158 -3.28 -16.95 -7.52
N TRP A 159 -2.78 -15.74 -7.49
CA TRP A 159 -1.34 -15.47 -7.36
C TRP A 159 -0.78 -15.94 -6.01
N HIS A 160 -1.57 -15.85 -4.95
CA HIS A 160 -1.16 -16.29 -3.62
C HIS A 160 -1.30 -17.79 -3.41
N ASP A 161 -2.15 -18.47 -4.20
CA ASP A 161 -2.41 -19.91 -4.08
C ASP A 161 -1.43 -20.77 -4.90
N THR A 162 -0.54 -20.13 -5.70
CA THR A 162 0.49 -20.80 -6.51
C THR A 162 1.85 -20.73 -5.85
#